data_88cb5e4fb33af0f71e2853b28991ea56
#
_entry.id   88cb5e4fb33af0f71e2853b28991ea56
#
_cell.length_a   1.000
_cell.length_b   1.000
_cell.length_c   1.000
_cell.angle_alpha   90.00
_cell.angle_beta   90.00
_cell.angle_gamma   90.00
#
_symmetry.space_group_name_H-M   'P 1'
#
loop_
_entity.id
_entity.type
_entity.pdbx_description
1 polymer ?
#
loop_
_entity_poly.entity_id
_entity_poly.type
_entity_poly.pdbx_seq_one_letter_code
_entity_poly.pdbx_strand_id
1 'polypeptide(L)'
;MQICCRWREGLLFITLAAFVAISGGCAAPLDAKNGLSVTRITTGWLDAGLDNLGRNKLVPTIEFSLKNISDDQIGLLQLNGIFRRCEVVYAGQEVPDNTVSPADLEAGTCSGEVQEWGSLLVRAVPREGIGPGEEVGPFTMVNTLGYTGDQPQTVAEMLQHRSFVDVKLELKAKHRAEQWQPVAEFPIDRQLLTQ
;
A
#
# COMPACT_ATOMS: atom_id res chain seq x y z
N MET A 1 -71.08 28.71 -21.58
CA MET A 1 -70.86 27.86 -20.38
C MET A 1 -69.85 26.82 -20.72
N GLN A 2 -68.54 27.20 -20.75
CA GLN A 2 -67.37 26.36 -21.04
C GLN A 2 -66.11 26.98 -20.42
N ILE A 3 -65.93 26.83 -19.13
CA ILE A 3 -64.67 27.14 -18.43
C ILE A 3 -64.47 26.09 -17.34
N CYS A 4 -63.94 24.94 -17.68
CA CYS A 4 -63.51 23.98 -16.67
C CYS A 4 -62.71 22.82 -17.31
N CYS A 5 -61.53 23.08 -17.92
CA CYS A 5 -60.65 21.98 -18.30
C CYS A 5 -59.19 22.38 -18.63
N ARG A 6 -58.63 23.45 -18.02
CA ARG A 6 -57.24 23.88 -18.33
C ARG A 6 -56.26 23.79 -17.18
N TRP A 7 -56.67 23.31 -16.01
CA TRP A 7 -55.76 23.28 -14.83
C TRP A 7 -55.16 21.90 -14.48
N ARG A 8 -55.57 20.85 -15.18
CA ARG A 8 -55.07 19.50 -14.87
C ARG A 8 -53.77 19.13 -15.61
N GLU A 9 -53.42 19.80 -16.70
CA GLU A 9 -52.24 19.47 -17.49
C GLU A 9 -50.97 20.16 -16.97
N GLY A 10 -51.08 21.29 -16.27
CA GLY A 10 -49.92 22.00 -15.70
C GLY A 10 -49.29 21.32 -14.48
N LEU A 11 -50.07 20.58 -13.71
CA LEU A 11 -49.58 19.89 -12.50
C LEU A 11 -48.77 18.59 -12.82
N LEU A 12 -49.07 17.96 -13.96
CA LEU A 12 -48.36 16.73 -14.37
C LEU A 12 -46.95 17.00 -14.90
N PHE A 13 -46.73 18.19 -15.49
CA PHE A 13 -45.37 18.56 -15.97
C PHE A 13 -44.43 18.99 -14.86
N ILE A 14 -44.95 19.58 -13.76
CA ILE A 14 -44.11 20.01 -12.62
C ILE A 14 -43.64 18.80 -11.81
N THR A 15 -44.44 17.75 -11.68
CA THR A 15 -44.04 16.52 -10.98
C THR A 15 -43.02 15.70 -11.74
N LEU A 16 -43.01 15.72 -13.08
CA LEU A 16 -42.06 15.01 -13.90
C LEU A 16 -40.66 15.70 -13.90
N ALA A 17 -40.63 17.05 -13.87
CA ALA A 17 -39.41 17.81 -13.79
C ALA A 17 -38.65 17.66 -12.44
N ALA A 18 -39.38 17.46 -11.34
CA ALA A 18 -38.79 17.25 -10.02
C ALA A 18 -38.14 15.87 -9.85
N PHE A 19 -38.54 14.87 -10.64
CA PHE A 19 -38.01 13.51 -10.54
C PHE A 19 -36.66 13.32 -11.28
N VAL A 20 -36.34 14.19 -12.26
CA VAL A 20 -35.09 14.10 -13.03
C VAL A 20 -33.89 14.72 -12.29
N ALA A 21 -34.13 15.54 -11.28
CA ALA A 21 -33.04 16.21 -10.53
C ALA A 21 -32.36 15.33 -9.45
N ILE A 22 -32.86 14.11 -9.20
CA ILE A 22 -32.32 13.23 -8.12
C ILE A 22 -31.34 12.16 -8.63
N SER A 23 -31.14 12.05 -9.94
CA SER A 23 -30.33 10.98 -10.55
C SER A 23 -28.87 11.36 -10.86
N GLY A 24 -28.27 12.33 -10.18
CA GLY A 24 -26.94 12.85 -10.49
C GLY A 24 -25.88 12.65 -9.41
N GLY A 25 -25.89 11.54 -8.70
CA GLY A 25 -24.92 11.27 -7.65
C GLY A 25 -23.98 10.09 -7.92
N CYS A 26 -23.43 9.95 -9.13
CA CYS A 26 -22.25 9.13 -9.30
C CYS A 26 -21.06 9.92 -8.74
N ALA A 27 -20.66 9.62 -7.49
CA ALA A 27 -19.40 10.13 -6.97
C ALA A 27 -18.29 9.75 -7.96
N ALA A 28 -17.45 10.72 -8.32
CA ALA A 28 -16.31 10.48 -9.19
C ALA A 28 -15.43 9.36 -8.60
N PRO A 29 -14.84 8.50 -9.44
CA PRO A 29 -13.92 7.49 -8.95
C PRO A 29 -12.74 8.16 -8.23
N LEU A 30 -12.32 7.58 -7.11
CA LEU A 30 -11.15 8.07 -6.37
C LEU A 30 -9.88 7.84 -7.19
N ASP A 31 -9.16 8.91 -7.48
CA ASP A 31 -7.76 8.79 -7.90
C ASP A 31 -6.89 8.60 -6.66
N ALA A 32 -6.54 7.34 -6.36
CA ALA A 32 -5.80 7.00 -5.14
C ALA A 32 -4.42 7.64 -5.10
N LYS A 33 -3.78 7.87 -6.25
CA LYS A 33 -2.45 8.48 -6.32
C LYS A 33 -2.47 9.97 -5.95
N ASN A 34 -3.51 10.67 -6.35
CA ASN A 34 -3.63 12.11 -6.13
C ASN A 34 -4.55 12.46 -4.94
N GLY A 35 -5.37 11.52 -4.49
CA GLY A 35 -6.30 11.72 -3.38
C GLY A 35 -5.80 11.22 -2.02
N LEU A 36 -4.71 10.44 -1.99
CA LEU A 36 -4.15 9.86 -0.78
C LEU A 36 -2.68 10.24 -0.62
N SER A 37 -2.28 10.54 0.61
CA SER A 37 -0.87 10.76 0.98
C SER A 37 -0.48 9.79 2.09
N VAL A 38 0.65 9.11 1.91
CA VAL A 38 1.24 8.27 2.97
C VAL A 38 2.15 9.13 3.82
N THR A 39 1.95 9.09 5.13
CA THR A 39 2.64 9.93 6.12
C THR A 39 3.21 9.08 7.25
N ARG A 40 4.12 9.63 8.06
CA ARG A 40 4.71 8.97 9.24
C ARG A 40 5.27 7.59 8.93
N ILE A 41 6.06 7.52 7.88
CA ILE A 41 6.58 6.25 7.37
C ILE A 41 7.77 5.81 8.21
N THR A 42 7.73 4.57 8.67
CA THR A 42 8.86 3.87 9.29
C THR A 42 8.99 2.50 8.62
N THR A 43 10.15 2.20 8.06
CA THR A 43 10.45 0.91 7.43
C THR A 43 11.58 0.22 8.15
N GLY A 44 11.65 -1.09 8.07
CA GLY A 44 12.73 -1.85 8.68
C GLY A 44 12.38 -3.33 8.84
N TRP A 45 13.09 -4.00 9.73
CA TRP A 45 12.98 -5.43 9.94
C TRP A 45 12.65 -5.71 11.40
N LEU A 46 11.69 -6.60 11.61
CA LEU A 46 11.37 -7.13 12.94
C LEU A 46 12.06 -8.48 13.13
N ASP A 47 12.54 -8.70 14.35
CA ASP A 47 12.96 -10.02 14.80
C ASP A 47 11.74 -10.91 15.00
N ALA A 48 11.60 -11.91 14.14
CA ALA A 48 10.52 -12.91 14.22
C ALA A 48 10.92 -14.13 15.06
N GLY A 49 12.03 -14.05 15.77
CA GLY A 49 12.57 -15.14 16.58
C GLY A 49 13.30 -16.20 15.77
N LEU A 50 13.32 -17.42 16.31
CA LEU A 50 14.02 -18.53 15.70
C LEU A 50 13.11 -19.33 14.75
N ASP A 51 13.66 -19.76 13.64
CA ASP A 51 13.00 -20.74 12.77
C ASP A 51 13.07 -22.18 13.36
N ASN A 52 12.48 -23.13 12.65
CA ASN A 52 12.45 -24.53 13.08
C ASN A 52 13.85 -25.20 13.17
N LEU A 53 14.87 -24.54 12.62
CA LEU A 53 16.27 -25.00 12.66
C LEU A 53 17.10 -24.22 13.69
N GLY A 54 16.48 -23.36 14.50
CA GLY A 54 17.14 -22.54 15.50
C GLY A 54 17.91 -21.35 14.94
N ARG A 55 17.59 -20.88 13.73
CA ARG A 55 18.22 -19.73 13.08
C ARG A 55 17.37 -18.49 13.26
N ASN A 56 17.97 -17.34 13.49
CA ASN A 56 17.26 -16.07 13.56
C ASN A 56 16.54 -15.76 12.25
N LYS A 57 15.31 -15.24 12.35
CA LYS A 57 14.49 -14.85 11.23
C LYS A 57 14.11 -13.37 11.35
N LEU A 58 14.36 -12.60 10.30
CA LEU A 58 13.97 -11.21 10.17
C LEU A 58 12.86 -11.08 9.13
N VAL A 59 11.83 -10.30 9.43
CA VAL A 59 10.69 -10.06 8.53
C VAL A 59 10.60 -8.58 8.19
N PRO A 60 10.45 -8.23 6.88
CA PRO A 60 10.33 -6.84 6.48
C PRO A 60 9.00 -6.26 6.94
N THR A 61 9.06 -5.04 7.41
CA THR A 61 7.94 -4.36 8.07
C THR A 61 7.90 -2.89 7.67
N ILE A 62 6.69 -2.37 7.54
CA ILE A 62 6.43 -0.95 7.40
C ILE A 62 5.32 -0.53 8.35
N GLU A 63 5.50 0.65 8.96
CA GLU A 63 4.46 1.37 9.67
C GLU A 63 4.24 2.72 9.00
N PHE A 64 2.99 3.11 8.80
CA PHE A 64 2.63 4.37 8.17
C PHE A 64 1.23 4.83 8.57
N SER A 65 0.94 6.10 8.33
CA SER A 65 -0.41 6.66 8.36
C SER A 65 -0.86 7.05 6.95
N LEU A 66 -2.17 7.15 6.77
CA LEU A 66 -2.78 7.54 5.50
C LEU A 66 -3.60 8.81 5.70
N LYS A 67 -3.34 9.84 4.88
CA LYS A 67 -4.05 11.11 4.90
C LYS A 67 -4.89 11.26 3.63
N ASN A 68 -6.14 11.66 3.81
CA ASN A 68 -6.99 12.08 2.69
C ASN A 68 -6.59 13.51 2.26
N ILE A 69 -6.07 13.65 1.06
CA ILE A 69 -5.71 14.95 0.47
C ILE A 69 -6.66 15.38 -0.65
N SER A 70 -7.74 14.61 -0.88
CA SER A 70 -8.83 15.01 -1.77
C SER A 70 -9.83 15.93 -1.07
N ASP A 71 -10.70 16.55 -1.84
CA ASP A 71 -11.79 17.39 -1.33
C ASP A 71 -13.02 16.57 -0.92
N ASP A 72 -13.04 15.28 -1.21
CA ASP A 72 -14.15 14.38 -0.95
C ASP A 72 -13.90 13.49 0.27
N GLN A 73 -14.98 13.05 0.92
CA GLN A 73 -14.92 12.02 1.96
C GLN A 73 -14.63 10.64 1.34
N ILE A 74 -13.60 9.97 1.83
CA ILE A 74 -13.19 8.64 1.37
C ILE A 74 -13.66 7.59 2.38
N GLY A 75 -14.51 6.65 1.94
CA GLY A 75 -14.93 5.49 2.74
C GLY A 75 -14.67 4.18 2.02
N LEU A 76 -14.74 3.06 2.75
CA LEU A 76 -14.56 1.71 2.18
C LEU A 76 -13.24 1.53 1.40
N LEU A 77 -12.14 2.04 1.96
CA LEU A 77 -10.81 1.91 1.36
C LEU A 77 -10.11 0.65 1.87
N GLN A 78 -9.58 -0.11 0.95
CA GLN A 78 -8.71 -1.25 1.21
C GLN A 78 -7.30 -0.93 0.71
N LEU A 79 -6.30 -1.38 1.46
CA LEU A 79 -4.89 -1.29 1.08
C LEU A 79 -4.36 -2.70 0.84
N ASN A 80 -3.54 -2.84 -0.18
CA ASN A 80 -2.75 -4.03 -0.43
C ASN A 80 -1.27 -3.64 -0.46
N GLY A 81 -0.51 -4.14 0.50
CA GLY A 81 0.95 -4.01 0.55
C GLY A 81 1.58 -5.25 -0.05
N ILE A 82 2.35 -5.08 -1.12
CA ILE A 82 3.05 -6.16 -1.82
C ILE A 82 4.54 -5.98 -1.56
N PHE A 83 5.11 -6.88 -0.78
CA PHE A 83 6.55 -6.93 -0.56
C PHE A 83 7.22 -7.59 -1.76
N ARG A 84 8.24 -6.93 -2.29
CA ARG A 84 9.03 -7.43 -3.41
C ARG A 84 10.49 -7.46 -3.02
N ARG A 85 11.13 -8.60 -3.21
CA ARG A 85 12.58 -8.71 -3.08
C ARG A 85 13.24 -8.40 -4.41
N CYS A 86 14.39 -7.76 -4.31
CA CYS A 86 15.24 -7.52 -5.44
C CYS A 86 16.19 -8.72 -5.59
N GLU A 87 16.05 -9.46 -6.68
CA GLU A 87 17.11 -10.39 -7.09
C GLU A 87 18.16 -9.59 -7.87
N VAL A 88 19.38 -9.64 -7.39
CA VAL A 88 20.50 -9.08 -8.16
C VAL A 88 20.85 -10.09 -9.24
N VAL A 89 20.33 -9.90 -10.44
CA VAL A 89 20.72 -10.69 -11.61
C VAL A 89 21.98 -10.06 -12.21
N TYR A 90 23.08 -10.70 -12.01
CA TYR A 90 24.33 -10.32 -12.69
C TYR A 90 24.22 -10.80 -14.14
N ALA A 91 24.01 -9.88 -15.08
CA ALA A 91 23.91 -10.18 -16.50
C ALA A 91 25.19 -10.86 -17.00
N GLY A 92 25.11 -12.18 -17.26
CA GLY A 92 26.12 -12.93 -18.01
C GLY A 92 27.36 -13.39 -17.26
N GLN A 93 27.39 -13.34 -15.93
CA GLN A 93 28.43 -13.97 -15.12
C GLN A 93 27.81 -15.00 -14.18
N GLU A 94 28.33 -16.24 -14.25
CA GLU A 94 28.31 -17.11 -13.07
C GLU A 94 28.92 -16.28 -11.93
N VAL A 95 28.12 -16.01 -10.90
CA VAL A 95 28.52 -15.14 -9.80
C VAL A 95 29.76 -15.73 -9.13
N PRO A 96 30.97 -15.20 -9.43
CA PRO A 96 32.10 -15.48 -8.56
C PRO A 96 31.85 -14.66 -7.32
N ASP A 97 31.58 -15.36 -6.25
CA ASP A 97 31.91 -14.94 -4.92
C ASP A 97 32.26 -13.43 -4.76
N ASN A 98 31.32 -12.69 -4.14
CA ASN A 98 31.61 -11.61 -3.23
C ASN A 98 31.77 -10.16 -3.68
N THR A 99 31.28 -9.71 -4.80
CA THR A 99 31.41 -8.27 -5.12
C THR A 99 30.10 -7.60 -5.53
N VAL A 100 29.17 -7.47 -4.57
CA VAL A 100 28.20 -6.38 -4.64
C VAL A 100 28.95 -5.12 -4.22
N SER A 101 29.07 -4.15 -5.11
CA SER A 101 29.68 -2.86 -4.78
C SER A 101 28.87 -2.18 -3.67
N PRO A 102 29.51 -1.58 -2.65
CA PRO A 102 28.81 -0.74 -1.68
C PRO A 102 27.97 0.37 -2.33
N ALA A 103 28.34 0.84 -3.52
CA ALA A 103 27.59 1.83 -4.29
C ALA A 103 26.24 1.30 -4.81
N ASP A 104 26.14 0.00 -5.10
CA ASP A 104 24.87 -0.62 -5.52
C ASP A 104 23.91 -0.80 -4.33
N LEU A 105 24.46 -0.88 -3.13
CA LEU A 105 23.69 -0.95 -1.87
C LEU A 105 23.18 0.43 -1.44
N GLU A 106 23.95 1.51 -1.68
CA GLU A 106 23.53 2.87 -1.34
C GLU A 106 22.49 3.45 -2.30
N ALA A 107 22.42 2.96 -3.54
CA ALA A 107 21.52 3.49 -4.54
C ALA A 107 20.03 3.12 -4.32
N GLY A 108 19.71 2.16 -3.47
CA GLY A 108 18.32 1.72 -3.21
C GLY A 108 17.56 1.25 -4.46
N THR A 109 18.26 1.02 -5.55
CA THR A 109 17.71 0.62 -6.85
C THR A 109 17.83 -0.88 -7.01
N CYS A 110 16.69 -1.57 -6.98
CA CYS A 110 16.60 -2.91 -7.48
C CYS A 110 16.95 -2.91 -8.96
N SER A 111 18.17 -3.25 -9.31
CA SER A 111 18.64 -3.32 -10.71
C SER A 111 18.36 -4.67 -11.35
N GLY A 112 17.81 -5.64 -10.63
CA GLY A 112 17.52 -6.98 -11.07
C GLY A 112 16.02 -7.29 -11.18
N GLU A 113 15.70 -8.53 -11.49
CA GLU A 113 14.33 -9.02 -11.55
C GLU A 113 13.67 -8.91 -10.16
N VAL A 114 12.48 -8.32 -10.10
CA VAL A 114 11.78 -8.06 -8.85
C VAL A 114 10.74 -9.15 -8.63
N GLN A 115 10.96 -10.00 -7.64
CA GLN A 115 10.08 -11.10 -7.31
C GLN A 115 9.11 -10.71 -6.18
N GLU A 116 7.82 -11.02 -6.34
CA GLU A 116 6.86 -10.90 -5.23
C GLU A 116 7.24 -11.88 -4.10
N TRP A 117 7.36 -11.35 -2.89
CA TRP A 117 7.77 -12.09 -1.71
C TRP A 117 6.69 -12.18 -0.63
N GLY A 118 5.54 -11.60 -0.88
CA GLY A 118 4.37 -11.67 -0.03
C GLY A 118 3.49 -10.45 -0.16
N SER A 119 2.24 -10.60 0.25
CA SER A 119 1.28 -9.50 0.23
C SER A 119 0.35 -9.53 1.42
N LEU A 120 -0.11 -8.35 1.85
CA LEU A 120 -1.06 -8.18 2.94
C LEU A 120 -2.18 -7.25 2.53
N LEU A 121 -3.39 -7.63 2.93
CA LEU A 121 -4.60 -6.85 2.70
C LEU A 121 -5.08 -6.25 4.02
N VAL A 122 -5.28 -4.94 4.03
CA VAL A 122 -5.80 -4.21 5.19
C VAL A 122 -7.01 -3.38 4.78
N ARG A 123 -8.06 -3.41 5.59
CA ARG A 123 -9.16 -2.44 5.47
C ARG A 123 -8.75 -1.17 6.20
N ALA A 124 -8.30 -0.16 5.44
CA ALA A 124 -7.75 1.07 6.00
C ALA A 124 -8.85 2.04 6.47
N VAL A 125 -9.93 2.16 5.69
CA VAL A 125 -11.01 3.09 6.00
C VAL A 125 -12.34 2.34 6.02
N PRO A 126 -13.08 2.37 7.13
CA PRO A 126 -14.39 1.78 7.23
C PRO A 126 -15.42 2.56 6.41
N ARG A 127 -16.71 2.18 6.53
CA ARG A 127 -17.79 2.78 5.74
C ARG A 127 -18.03 4.26 6.09
N GLU A 128 -17.78 4.63 7.34
CA GLU A 128 -17.94 5.98 7.87
C GLU A 128 -17.01 6.98 7.18
N GLY A 129 -15.86 6.48 6.70
CA GLY A 129 -14.93 7.26 5.90
C GLY A 129 -14.02 8.18 6.72
N ILE A 130 -13.13 8.85 6.00
CA ILE A 130 -12.28 9.94 6.47
C ILE A 130 -12.54 11.19 5.63
N GLY A 131 -12.69 12.33 6.30
CA GLY A 131 -12.92 13.62 5.64
C GLY A 131 -11.66 14.20 4.99
N PRO A 132 -11.81 15.27 4.20
CA PRO A 132 -10.69 16.01 3.63
C PRO A 132 -9.70 16.47 4.71
N GLY A 133 -8.42 16.21 4.48
CA GLY A 133 -7.34 16.56 5.40
C GLY A 133 -7.19 15.64 6.63
N GLU A 134 -8.12 14.73 6.87
CA GLU A 134 -8.05 13.78 7.97
C GLU A 134 -7.01 12.69 7.72
N GLU A 135 -6.45 12.17 8.82
CA GLU A 135 -5.45 11.11 8.83
C GLU A 135 -5.94 9.91 9.63
N VAL A 136 -5.60 8.72 9.16
CA VAL A 136 -5.92 7.44 9.82
C VAL A 136 -4.68 6.57 9.88
N GLY A 137 -4.55 5.80 10.94
CA GLY A 137 -3.41 4.94 11.24
C GLY A 137 -3.00 5.02 12.72
N PRO A 138 -1.82 4.54 13.10
CA PRO A 138 -0.84 3.89 12.22
C PRO A 138 -1.32 2.53 11.70
N PHE A 139 -0.91 2.19 10.49
CA PHE A 139 -1.04 0.85 9.92
C PHE A 139 0.31 0.17 9.95
N THR A 140 0.36 -1.05 10.45
CA THR A 140 1.56 -1.88 10.42
C THR A 140 1.35 -3.04 9.46
N MET A 141 2.24 -3.19 8.49
CA MET A 141 2.28 -4.32 7.57
C MET A 141 3.57 -5.10 7.79
N VAL A 142 3.42 -6.34 8.24
CA VAL A 142 4.54 -7.26 8.50
C VAL A 142 4.44 -8.41 7.53
N ASN A 143 5.49 -8.65 6.75
CA ASN A 143 5.53 -9.81 5.86
C ASN A 143 5.63 -11.11 6.67
N THR A 144 4.95 -12.15 6.21
CA THR A 144 5.04 -13.50 6.80
C THR A 144 6.31 -14.23 6.37
N LEU A 145 6.84 -13.89 5.19
CA LEU A 145 8.10 -14.40 4.70
C LEU A 145 9.23 -13.48 5.17
N GLY A 146 10.37 -14.06 5.50
CA GLY A 146 11.48 -13.33 6.06
C GLY A 146 12.83 -13.88 5.58
N TYR A 147 13.88 -13.12 5.87
CA TYR A 147 15.27 -13.55 5.68
C TYR A 147 15.69 -14.40 6.88
N THR A 148 16.28 -15.55 6.62
CA THR A 148 16.83 -16.45 7.64
C THR A 148 18.32 -16.60 7.36
N GLY A 149 19.15 -16.42 8.38
CA GLY A 149 20.60 -16.59 8.27
C GLY A 149 20.98 -18.06 8.01
N ASP A 150 22.05 -18.29 7.25
CA ASP A 150 22.53 -19.65 6.95
C ASP A 150 23.20 -20.31 8.15
N GLN A 151 23.65 -19.51 9.11
CA GLN A 151 24.33 -19.95 10.33
C GLN A 151 23.84 -19.17 11.55
N PRO A 152 24.16 -19.58 12.79
CA PRO A 152 23.88 -18.78 13.97
C PRO A 152 24.58 -17.43 13.87
N GLN A 153 23.84 -16.41 13.50
CA GLN A 153 24.27 -15.02 13.40
C GLN A 153 23.40 -14.18 14.31
N THR A 154 23.96 -13.14 14.88
CA THR A 154 23.15 -12.14 15.56
C THR A 154 22.29 -11.37 14.55
N VAL A 155 21.18 -10.83 14.99
CA VAL A 155 20.28 -10.02 14.15
C VAL A 155 21.02 -8.85 13.50
N ALA A 156 21.94 -8.20 14.23
CA ALA A 156 22.75 -7.10 13.71
C ALA A 156 23.71 -7.55 12.59
N GLU A 157 24.33 -8.71 12.75
CA GLU A 157 25.20 -9.29 11.72
C GLU A 157 24.41 -9.67 10.46
N MET A 158 23.17 -10.16 10.62
CA MET A 158 22.29 -10.49 9.50
C MET A 158 21.98 -9.27 8.64
N LEU A 159 21.63 -8.13 9.25
CA LEU A 159 21.30 -6.89 8.53
C LEU A 159 22.49 -6.32 7.75
N GLN A 160 23.71 -6.58 8.21
CA GLN A 160 24.95 -6.14 7.56
C GLN A 160 25.52 -7.17 6.58
N HIS A 161 24.91 -8.36 6.56
CA HIS A 161 25.43 -9.43 5.72
C HIS A 161 25.21 -9.12 4.24
N ARG A 162 26.23 -9.40 3.42
CA ARG A 162 26.20 -9.15 1.97
C ARG A 162 25.09 -9.88 1.21
N SER A 163 24.71 -11.06 1.68
CA SER A 163 23.60 -11.86 1.11
C SER A 163 22.23 -11.41 1.66
N PHE A 164 22.18 -10.33 2.44
CA PHE A 164 20.93 -9.83 2.94
C PHE A 164 20.10 -9.24 1.80
N VAL A 165 18.83 -9.63 1.74
CA VAL A 165 17.93 -9.32 0.64
C VAL A 165 17.39 -7.90 0.77
N ASP A 166 17.52 -7.10 -0.27
CA ASP A 166 16.83 -5.82 -0.34
C ASP A 166 15.37 -6.03 -0.74
N VAL A 167 14.49 -5.34 -0.03
CA VAL A 167 13.05 -5.46 -0.19
C VAL A 167 12.44 -4.08 -0.37
N LYS A 168 11.44 -3.98 -1.25
CA LYS A 168 10.56 -2.81 -1.36
C LYS A 168 9.12 -3.22 -1.12
N LEU A 169 8.31 -2.29 -0.63
CA LEU A 169 6.86 -2.42 -0.56
C LEU A 169 6.22 -1.61 -1.70
N GLU A 170 5.35 -2.23 -2.48
CA GLU A 170 4.37 -1.54 -3.33
C GLU A 170 3.05 -1.43 -2.58
N LEU A 171 2.59 -0.21 -2.33
CA LEU A 171 1.31 0.05 -1.71
C LEU A 171 0.26 0.35 -2.79
N LYS A 172 -0.82 -0.41 -2.80
CA LYS A 172 -1.98 -0.21 -3.68
C LYS A 172 -3.21 0.04 -2.85
N ALA A 173 -4.10 0.88 -3.36
CA ALA A 173 -5.39 1.15 -2.75
C ALA A 173 -6.54 0.74 -3.68
N LYS A 174 -7.65 0.34 -3.08
CA LYS A 174 -8.91 0.04 -3.75
C LYS A 174 -10.05 0.70 -3.01
N HIS A 175 -10.71 1.62 -3.68
CA HIS A 175 -11.89 2.29 -3.16
C HIS A 175 -13.15 1.56 -3.62
N ARG A 176 -13.96 1.12 -2.68
CA ARG A 176 -15.22 0.40 -2.96
C ARG A 176 -15.03 -0.79 -3.91
N ALA A 177 -15.70 -0.79 -5.06
CA ALA A 177 -15.64 -1.84 -6.09
C ALA A 177 -14.71 -1.50 -7.27
N GLU A 178 -13.91 -0.42 -7.14
CA GLU A 178 -12.99 0.01 -8.19
C GLU A 178 -11.80 -0.94 -8.35
N GLN A 179 -10.95 -0.67 -9.33
CA GLN A 179 -9.72 -1.42 -9.55
C GLN A 179 -8.63 -0.99 -8.52
N TRP A 180 -7.67 -1.87 -8.30
CA TRP A 180 -6.47 -1.56 -7.52
C TRP A 180 -5.64 -0.48 -8.22
N GLN A 181 -5.33 0.59 -7.50
CA GLN A 181 -4.51 1.69 -8.00
C GLN A 181 -3.23 1.79 -7.18
N PRO A 182 -2.06 2.05 -7.82
CA PRO A 182 -0.83 2.28 -7.08
C PRO A 182 -0.93 3.59 -6.28
N VAL A 183 -0.44 3.56 -5.04
CA VAL A 183 -0.35 4.74 -4.16
C VAL A 183 1.09 5.20 -4.05
N ALA A 184 1.98 4.29 -3.63
CA ALA A 184 3.39 4.60 -3.39
C ALA A 184 4.24 3.33 -3.37
N GLU A 185 5.57 3.51 -3.46
CA GLU A 185 6.57 2.48 -3.24
C GLU A 185 7.56 2.94 -2.17
N PHE A 186 7.98 2.02 -1.30
CA PHE A 186 8.90 2.31 -0.20
C PHE A 186 9.99 1.25 -0.14
N PRO A 187 11.26 1.62 -0.11
CA PRO A 187 12.34 0.70 0.26
C PRO A 187 12.17 0.31 1.73
N ILE A 188 12.54 -0.91 2.07
CA ILE A 188 12.62 -1.38 3.46
C ILE A 188 14.05 -1.17 3.94
N ASP A 189 14.24 -0.25 4.85
CA ASP A 189 15.54 0.09 5.38
C ASP A 189 16.19 -1.09 6.11
N ARG A 190 17.53 -1.23 6.02
CA ARG A 190 18.30 -2.26 6.76
C ARG A 190 18.48 -1.84 8.21
N GLN A 191 17.39 -1.66 8.92
CA GLN A 191 17.39 -1.35 10.35
C GLN A 191 16.47 -2.29 11.12
N LEU A 192 16.83 -2.58 12.37
CA LEU A 192 15.97 -3.34 13.27
C LEU A 192 14.94 -2.40 13.89
N LEU A 193 13.68 -2.80 13.78
CA LEU A 193 12.59 -2.13 14.48
C LEU A 193 12.40 -2.78 15.86
N THR A 194 12.22 -1.96 16.87
CA THR A 194 11.83 -2.40 18.22
C THR A 194 10.32 -2.39 18.33
N GLN A 195 9.74 -3.48 18.85
CA GLN A 195 8.32 -3.54 19.20
C GLN A 195 8.05 -2.76 20.49
#